data_ed39f6811c4e870168541d0a1d3c6dc3
#
_entry.id   ed39f6811c4e870168541d0a1d3c6dc3
#
_cell.length_a   1.000
_cell.length_b   1.000
_cell.length_c   1.000
_cell.angle_alpha   90.00
_cell.angle_beta   90.00
_cell.angle_gamma   90.00
#
_symmetry.space_group_name_H-M   'P 1'
#
loop_
_entity.id
_entity.type
_entity.pdbx_description
1 polymer ?
#
loop_
_entity_poly.entity_id
_entity_poly.type
_entity_poly.pdbx_seq_one_letter_code
_entity_poly.pdbx_strand_id
1 'polypeptide(L)'
;MAYEKNRRRPPVEDDGTLIEGRNAVLETLRAGRAVDKVFVAEGAHIGDVAAEARRHRVPVVTCDRRKLDGMSPTGNHQGVIAQAA
;
A
#
# COMPACT_ATOMS: atom_id res chain seq x y z
N MET A 1 -20.60 1.87 -20.90
CA MET A 1 -20.02 1.75 -20.35
C MET A 1 -19.67 1.69 -19.74
N ALA A 2 -19.81 1.87 -19.84
CA ALA A 2 -19.16 1.71 -19.11
C ALA A 2 -18.94 1.90 -18.37
N TYR A 3 -19.21 2.06 -18.65
CA TYR A 3 -18.79 2.17 -17.70
C TYR A 3 -18.58 2.69 -17.38
N GLU A 4 -18.93 2.95 -17.66
CA GLU A 4 -18.40 3.23 -17.09
C GLU A 4 -18.20 3.33 -16.31
N LYS A 5 -18.56 3.25 -16.40
CA LYS A 5 -18.10 3.13 -15.60
C LYS A 5 -17.52 3.37 -15.03
N ASN A 6 -17.79 3.52 -15.38
CA ASN A 6 -16.99 3.60 -14.66
C ASN A 6 -16.48 4.14 -14.29
N ARG A 7 -16.85 4.51 -14.48
CA ARG A 7 -16.12 4.84 -14.00
C ARG A 7 -15.92 5.55 -12.98
N ARG A 8 -16.21 5.86 -12.82
CA ARG A 8 -15.76 6.25 -11.83
C ARG A 8 -15.62 6.28 -10.61
N ARG A 9 -15.52 6.23 -10.48
CA ARG A 9 -15.00 5.92 -9.41
C ARG A 9 -14.87 6.27 -8.37
N PRO A 10 -14.96 6.37 -8.08
CA PRO A 10 -14.29 6.31 -7.19
C PRO A 10 -13.97 6.17 -6.31
N PRO A 11 -13.98 6.22 -6.15
CA PRO A 11 -13.13 5.89 -5.42
C PRO A 11 -12.72 5.42 -4.80
N VAL A 12 -12.60 5.27 -5.04
CA VAL A 12 -11.91 4.54 -4.62
C VAL A 12 -11.64 4.05 -4.55
N GLU A 13 -11.62 4.01 -4.81
CA GLU A 13 -11.17 3.38 -4.86
C GLU A 13 -10.70 2.84 -4.98
N ASP A 14 -10.70 3.00 -5.27
CA ASP A 14 -10.08 2.32 -5.37
C ASP A 14 -9.83 1.50 -5.21
N ASP A 15 -10.49 1.42 -5.81
CA ASP A 15 -10.16 0.32 -5.64
C ASP A 15 -9.01 -0.01 -5.49
N GLY A 16 -8.83 0.77 -5.34
CA GLY A 16 -7.42 0.71 -5.27
C GLY A 16 -6.93 -0.61 -4.85
N THR A 17 -5.86 -0.90 -5.38
CA THR A 17 -5.25 -2.16 -5.05
C THR A 17 -4.43 -2.00 -3.79
N LEU A 18 -4.68 -2.85 -2.82
CA LEU A 18 -3.87 -2.89 -1.61
C LEU A 18 -2.93 -4.08 -1.71
N ILE A 19 -1.65 -3.80 -1.57
CA ILE A 19 -0.61 -4.83 -1.64
C ILE A 19 -0.13 -5.04 -0.22
N GLU A 20 -0.26 -6.26 0.28
CA GLU A 20 0.03 -6.59 1.66
C GLU A 20 1.29 -7.41 1.78
N GLY A 21 2.03 -7.17 2.83
CA GLY A 21 3.19 -7.97 3.14
C GLY A 21 4.47 -7.34 2.63
N ARG A 22 5.53 -7.55 3.37
CA ARG A 22 6.80 -6.89 3.14
C ARG A 22 7.38 -7.21 1.78
N ASN A 23 7.42 -8.49 1.41
CA ASN A 23 8.05 -8.87 0.15
C ASN A 23 7.26 -8.34 -1.05
N ALA A 24 5.92 -8.44 -0.99
CA ALA A 24 5.09 -7.96 -2.08
C ALA A 24 5.21 -6.46 -2.25
N VAL A 25 5.25 -5.72 -1.15
CA VAL A 25 5.41 -4.27 -1.21
C VAL A 25 6.77 -3.91 -1.78
N LEU A 26 7.83 -4.59 -1.34
CA LEU A 26 9.17 -4.35 -1.87
C LEU A 26 9.23 -4.59 -3.38
N GLU A 27 8.66 -5.69 -3.83
CA GLU A 27 8.67 -6.01 -5.26
C GLU A 27 7.91 -4.97 -6.06
N THR A 28 6.79 -4.52 -5.54
CA THR A 28 5.99 -3.50 -6.21
C THR A 28 6.78 -2.21 -6.36
N LEU A 29 7.46 -1.80 -5.30
CA LEU A 29 8.28 -0.58 -5.33
C LEU A 29 9.44 -0.74 -6.30
N ARG A 30 10.13 -1.87 -6.24
CA ARG A 30 11.29 -2.11 -7.11
C ARG A 30 10.92 -2.18 -8.58
N ALA A 31 9.72 -2.66 -8.86
CA ALA A 31 9.23 -2.73 -10.23
C ALA A 31 8.83 -1.35 -10.79
N GLY A 32 8.85 -0.33 -9.94
CA GLY A 32 8.50 1.02 -10.38
C GLY A 32 7.02 1.23 -10.62
N ARG A 33 6.17 0.39 -10.04
CA ARG A 33 4.73 0.58 -10.18
C ARG A 33 4.29 1.83 -9.44
N ALA A 34 3.24 2.44 -9.94
CA ALA A 34 2.69 3.64 -9.31
C ALA A 34 2.08 3.27 -7.97
N VAL A 35 2.60 3.86 -6.90
CA VAL A 35 2.13 3.62 -5.54
C VAL A 35 1.83 4.98 -4.92
N ASP A 36 0.63 5.13 -4.37
CA ASP A 36 0.24 6.39 -3.73
C ASP A 36 0.92 6.58 -2.40
N LYS A 37 0.92 5.56 -1.57
CA LYS A 37 1.54 5.63 -0.25
C LYS A 37 1.73 4.24 0.30
N VAL A 38 2.57 4.14 1.32
CA VAL A 38 2.84 2.90 2.03
C VAL A 38 2.47 3.13 3.49
N PHE A 39 1.63 2.27 4.03
CA PHE A 39 1.25 2.32 5.45
C PHE A 39 2.09 1.31 6.21
N VAL A 40 2.68 1.73 7.31
CA VAL A 40 3.51 0.85 8.13
C VAL A 40 3.04 0.92 9.58
N ALA A 41 3.07 -0.21 10.25
CA ALA A 41 2.72 -0.28 11.66
C ALA A 41 3.86 0.28 12.50
N GLU A 42 3.50 0.99 13.57
CA GLU A 42 4.50 1.46 14.53
C GLU A 42 5.28 0.26 15.07
N GLY A 43 6.58 0.41 15.14
CA GLY A 43 7.45 -0.64 15.66
C GLY A 43 7.78 -1.75 14.68
N ALA A 44 7.22 -1.73 13.47
CA ALA A 44 7.54 -2.75 12.48
C ALA A 44 8.97 -2.55 11.94
N HIS A 45 9.65 -3.65 11.71
CA HIS A 45 10.99 -3.59 11.14
C HIS A 45 10.90 -3.58 9.62
N ILE A 46 10.76 -2.38 9.07
CA ILE A 46 10.53 -2.22 7.64
C ILE A 46 11.53 -1.25 7.00
N GLY A 47 12.75 -1.21 7.55
CA GLY A 47 13.77 -0.28 7.03
C GLY A 47 14.00 -0.42 5.53
N ASP A 48 13.96 -1.65 5.01
CA ASP A 48 14.15 -1.89 3.58
C ASP A 48 12.96 -1.33 2.77
N VAL A 49 11.75 -1.49 3.27
CA VAL A 49 10.56 -0.94 2.61
C VAL A 49 10.62 0.59 2.61
N ALA A 50 10.97 1.17 3.76
CA ALA A 50 11.03 2.62 3.87
C ALA A 50 12.10 3.19 2.94
N ALA A 51 13.25 2.53 2.84
CA ALA A 51 14.32 2.99 1.97
C ALA A 51 13.88 2.92 0.50
N GLU A 52 13.23 1.83 0.13
CA GLU A 52 12.79 1.65 -1.25
C GLU A 52 11.68 2.66 -1.60
N ALA A 53 10.76 2.90 -0.67
CA ALA A 53 9.71 3.90 -0.88
C ALA A 53 10.32 5.29 -1.09
N ARG A 54 11.34 5.62 -0.29
CA ARG A 54 12.01 6.91 -0.43
C ARG A 54 12.67 7.06 -1.79
N ARG A 55 13.29 5.99 -2.27
CA ARG A 55 13.93 6.01 -3.59
C ARG A 55 12.93 6.33 -4.70
N HIS A 56 11.70 5.89 -4.56
CA HIS A 56 10.66 6.11 -5.54
C HIS A 56 9.75 7.28 -5.19
N ARG A 57 10.11 8.04 -4.14
CA ARG A 57 9.37 9.22 -3.70
C ARG A 57 7.93 8.88 -3.31
N VAL A 58 7.75 7.73 -2.68
CA VAL A 58 6.45 7.29 -2.20
C VAL A 58 6.36 7.62 -0.71
N PRO A 59 5.31 8.33 -0.28
CA PRO A 59 5.16 8.66 1.14
C PRO A 59 4.97 7.40 1.98
N VAL A 60 5.59 7.40 3.16
CA VAL A 60 5.42 6.34 4.14
C VAL A 60 4.64 6.92 5.31
N VAL A 61 3.52 6.30 5.64
CA VAL A 61 2.64 6.73 6.72
C VAL A 61 2.72 5.70 7.84
N THR A 62 3.20 6.12 9.00
CA THR A 62 3.23 5.25 10.17
C THR A 62 1.87 5.30 10.84
N CYS A 63 1.34 4.16 11.21
CA CYS A 63 0.04 4.11 11.85
C CYS A 63 -0.02 2.95 12.83
N ASP A 64 -1.13 2.90 13.56
CA ASP A 64 -1.42 1.86 14.51
C ASP A 64 -1.62 0.54 13.77
N ARG A 65 -1.15 -0.56 14.34
CA ARG A 65 -1.35 -1.88 13.73
C ARG A 65 -2.83 -2.18 13.55
N ARG A 66 -3.68 -1.70 14.43
CA ARG A 66 -5.12 -1.87 14.29
C ARG A 66 -5.65 -1.28 13.00
N LYS A 67 -5.10 -0.15 12.59
CA LYS A 67 -5.50 0.47 11.34
C LYS A 67 -5.16 -0.43 10.17
N LEU A 68 -3.97 -1.03 10.20
CA LEU A 68 -3.59 -1.97 9.15
C LEU A 68 -4.49 -3.19 9.14
N ASP A 69 -4.82 -3.70 10.34
CA ASP A 69 -5.73 -4.85 10.44
C ASP A 69 -7.06 -4.55 9.78
N GLY A 70 -7.57 -3.34 9.98
CA GLY A 70 -8.83 -2.92 9.39
C GLY A 70 -8.76 -2.71 7.89
N MET A 71 -7.60 -2.34 7.36
CA MET A 71 -7.41 -2.13 5.93
C MET A 71 -7.13 -3.43 5.18
N SER A 72 -6.55 -4.40 5.86
CA SER A 72 -6.00 -5.58 5.21
C SER A 72 -7.12 -6.53 4.75
N PRO A 73 -7.19 -6.84 3.45
CA PRO A 73 -8.18 -7.80 2.96
C PRO A 73 -7.98 -9.21 3.49
N THR A 74 -6.74 -9.61 3.74
CA THR A 74 -6.45 -10.98 4.14
C THR A 74 -6.02 -11.12 5.60
N GLY A 75 -5.69 -10.01 6.24
CA GLY A 75 -5.15 -10.03 7.59
C GLY A 75 -3.67 -10.39 7.66
N ASN A 76 -3.04 -10.62 6.53
CA ASN A 76 -1.64 -11.07 6.49
C ASN A 76 -0.72 -9.96 5.98
N HIS A 77 -0.81 -8.77 6.59
CA HIS A 77 -0.08 -7.60 6.10
C HIS A 77 1.36 -7.51 6.59
N GLN A 78 1.73 -8.26 7.62
CA GLN A 78 3.10 -8.25 8.15
C GLN A 78 3.58 -6.84 8.53
N GLY A 79 2.67 -5.99 8.93
CA GLY A 79 3.00 -4.63 9.37
C GLY A 79 3.16 -3.62 8.25
N VAL A 80 2.85 -3.97 7.00
CA VAL A 80 3.00 -3.03 5.89
C VAL A 80 1.96 -3.29 4.80
N ILE A 81 1.38 -2.21 4.29
CA ILE A 81 0.43 -2.26 3.17
C ILE A 81 0.75 -1.10 2.25
N ALA A 82 0.88 -1.38 0.96
CA ALA A 82 1.04 -0.33 -0.05
C ALA A 82 -0.28 -0.12 -0.76
N GLN A 83 -0.60 1.12 -1.00
CA GLN A 83 -1.78 1.49 -1.77
C GLN A 83 -1.34 1.88 -3.17
N ALA A 84 -1.64 1.04 -4.14
CA ALA A 84 -1.27 1.30 -5.52
C ALA A 84 -2.21 2.31 -6.14
N ALA A 85 -1.66 3.09 -7.03
CA ALA A 85 -2.44 4.09 -7.73
C ALA A 85 -3.33 3.44 -8.79
#